data_a1d36f254cc542eb1cd0903ccb4009b2
#
_entry.id   a1d36f254cc542eb1cd0903ccb4009b2
#
_cell.length_a   1.000
_cell.length_b   1.000
_cell.length_c   1.000
_cell.angle_alpha   90.00
_cell.angle_beta   90.00
_cell.angle_gamma   90.00
#
_symmetry.space_group_name_H-M   'P 1'
#
loop_
_entity.id
_entity.type
_entity.pdbx_description
1 polymer ?
#
loop_
_entity_poly.entity_id
_entity_poly.type
_entity_poly.pdbx_seq_one_letter_code
_entity_poly.pdbx_strand_id
1 'polypeptide(L)'
;VINPDELKQFYYFPSAVVTASKPEFLNVVKSVADEHLNATKQTNPKLDEIYPVRMTGELGGDPRLAEFQDYLGMAAWDVLSSQGYYTDTMGVSIQNLWVQEHHKHSLMEQHVHGAGSQITGFYFLECPKNCCNVVFQDPRPSKVQINLPERNPGEVSFASNMVHFTPEPGMLLMANSWLPHSFSRHAAKKPLVFVHFNLGVQFRPMEMPCELPAAAEII
;
A
#
# COMPACT_ATOMS: atom_id res chain seq x y z
N VAL A 1 -17.95 37.28 -19.51
CA VAL A 1 -17.51 36.58 -18.27
C VAL A 1 -18.52 35.48 -18.02
N ILE A 2 -18.09 34.21 -18.00
CA ILE A 2 -18.95 33.08 -17.72
C ILE A 2 -19.30 33.15 -16.24
N ASN A 3 -20.58 32.98 -15.89
CA ASN A 3 -21.00 32.84 -14.50
C ASN A 3 -20.51 31.45 -13.95
N PRO A 4 -19.65 31.40 -12.92
CA PRO A 4 -19.15 30.13 -12.37
C PRO A 4 -20.27 29.17 -11.92
N ASP A 5 -21.44 29.69 -11.53
CA ASP A 5 -22.59 28.91 -11.09
C ASP A 5 -23.28 28.13 -12.25
N GLU A 6 -22.96 28.49 -13.49
CA GLU A 6 -23.46 27.80 -14.69
C GLU A 6 -22.60 26.58 -15.07
N LEU A 7 -21.38 26.46 -14.49
CA LEU A 7 -20.47 25.37 -14.78
C LEU A 7 -20.67 24.22 -13.81
N LYS A 8 -20.98 23.05 -14.35
CA LYS A 8 -21.03 21.79 -13.58
C LYS A 8 -19.71 21.05 -13.77
N GLN A 9 -19.00 20.80 -12.68
CA GLN A 9 -17.73 20.08 -12.69
C GLN A 9 -17.93 18.66 -12.17
N PHE A 10 -17.39 17.66 -12.89
CA PHE A 10 -17.41 16.27 -12.51
C PHE A 10 -15.97 15.74 -12.41
N TYR A 11 -15.73 14.85 -11.44
CA TYR A 11 -14.43 14.22 -11.24
C TYR A 11 -14.52 12.73 -11.57
N TYR A 12 -13.69 12.27 -12.49
CA TYR A 12 -13.63 10.88 -12.92
C TYR A 12 -12.24 10.31 -12.72
N PHE A 13 -12.16 8.99 -12.55
CA PHE A 13 -10.91 8.24 -12.39
C PHE A 13 -10.08 8.69 -11.19
N PRO A 14 -10.67 8.76 -9.99
CA PRO A 14 -9.93 9.15 -8.80
C PRO A 14 -8.88 8.09 -8.46
N SER A 15 -7.74 8.53 -7.92
CA SER A 15 -6.76 7.68 -7.26
C SER A 15 -6.96 7.80 -5.76
N ALA A 16 -7.14 6.67 -5.08
CA ALA A 16 -7.39 6.65 -3.65
C ALA A 16 -6.14 6.20 -2.88
N VAL A 17 -5.87 6.91 -1.78
CA VAL A 17 -4.93 6.47 -0.73
C VAL A 17 -5.71 6.43 0.57
N VAL A 18 -5.63 5.31 1.27
CA VAL A 18 -6.38 5.07 2.51
C VAL A 18 -5.42 5.05 3.69
N THR A 19 -5.77 5.74 4.77
CA THR A 19 -5.00 5.74 6.01
C THR A 19 -5.86 5.32 7.19
N ALA A 20 -5.26 4.62 8.14
CA ALA A 20 -5.89 4.33 9.43
C ALA A 20 -4.84 4.39 10.54
N SER A 21 -5.24 4.77 11.75
CA SER A 21 -4.41 4.66 12.94
C SER A 21 -4.78 3.37 13.66
N LYS A 22 -3.81 2.47 13.83
CA LYS A 22 -3.98 1.12 14.39
C LYS A 22 -2.89 0.79 15.43
N PRO A 23 -2.78 1.61 16.50
CA PRO A 23 -1.75 1.42 17.50
C PRO A 23 -1.87 0.10 18.28
N GLU A 24 -3.05 -0.54 18.29
CA GLU A 24 -3.29 -1.82 18.95
C GLU A 24 -2.41 -2.95 18.44
N PHE A 25 -2.03 -2.93 17.17
CA PHE A 25 -1.14 -3.94 16.57
C PHE A 25 0.35 -3.63 16.77
N LEU A 26 0.70 -2.41 17.22
CA LEU A 26 2.09 -1.93 17.18
C LEU A 26 3.04 -2.85 17.98
N ASN A 27 2.65 -3.28 19.17
CA ASN A 27 3.51 -4.07 20.04
C ASN A 27 3.79 -5.46 19.47
N VAL A 28 2.76 -6.17 19.02
CA VAL A 28 2.89 -7.52 18.49
C VAL A 28 3.65 -7.52 17.17
N VAL A 29 3.29 -6.62 16.25
CA VAL A 29 3.94 -6.53 14.95
C VAL A 29 5.40 -6.12 15.09
N LYS A 30 5.70 -5.15 15.99
CA LYS A 30 7.09 -4.73 16.25
C LYS A 30 7.92 -5.86 16.84
N SER A 31 7.38 -6.65 17.78
CA SER A 31 8.10 -7.79 18.35
C SER A 31 8.54 -8.79 17.29
N VAL A 32 7.61 -9.18 16.40
CA VAL A 32 7.93 -10.10 15.29
C VAL A 32 8.91 -9.46 14.30
N ALA A 33 8.71 -8.19 13.96
CA ALA A 33 9.58 -7.46 13.05
C ALA A 33 11.03 -7.39 13.57
N ASP A 34 11.21 -7.09 14.86
CA ASP A 34 12.53 -7.01 15.50
C ASP A 34 13.25 -8.37 15.48
N GLU A 35 12.56 -9.48 15.72
CA GLU A 35 13.12 -10.84 15.63
C GLU A 35 13.63 -11.14 14.22
N HIS A 36 12.81 -10.89 13.19
CA HIS A 36 13.18 -11.12 11.79
C HIS A 36 14.32 -10.19 11.33
N LEU A 37 14.30 -8.90 11.74
CA LEU A 37 15.38 -7.98 11.45
C LEU A 37 16.70 -8.41 12.12
N ASN A 38 16.64 -8.89 13.36
CA ASN A 38 17.83 -9.37 14.07
C ASN A 38 18.41 -10.62 13.39
N ALA A 39 17.57 -11.58 12.98
CA ALA A 39 18.00 -12.74 12.20
C ALA A 39 18.66 -12.31 10.87
N THR A 40 18.04 -11.35 10.16
CA THR A 40 18.59 -10.80 8.92
C THR A 40 19.94 -10.12 9.17
N LYS A 41 20.11 -9.36 10.26
CA LYS A 41 21.36 -8.72 10.64
C LYS A 41 22.47 -9.72 10.97
N GLN A 42 22.14 -10.87 11.53
CA GLN A 42 23.09 -11.94 11.80
C GLN A 42 23.60 -12.63 10.52
N THR A 43 22.69 -12.88 9.58
CA THR A 43 23.02 -13.54 8.30
C THR A 43 23.65 -12.57 7.30
N ASN A 44 23.23 -11.30 7.29
CA ASN A 44 23.75 -10.25 6.45
C ASN A 44 24.06 -8.97 7.26
N PRO A 45 25.20 -8.94 7.97
CA PRO A 45 25.52 -7.82 8.88
C PRO A 45 25.83 -6.51 8.17
N LYS A 46 26.33 -6.58 6.93
CA LYS A 46 26.68 -5.39 6.16
C LYS A 46 25.43 -4.78 5.52
N LEU A 47 25.32 -3.46 5.65
CA LEU A 47 24.35 -2.68 4.93
C LEU A 47 24.96 -2.28 3.58
N ASP A 48 24.16 -2.31 2.52
CA ASP A 48 24.60 -1.80 1.22
C ASP A 48 24.84 -0.28 1.32
N GLU A 49 25.97 0.19 0.80
CA GLU A 49 26.37 1.61 0.89
C GLU A 49 25.60 2.49 -0.11
N ILE A 50 25.19 1.91 -1.24
CA ILE A 50 24.47 2.62 -2.31
C ILE A 50 22.98 2.60 -2.04
N TYR A 51 22.46 1.44 -1.58
CA TYR A 51 21.06 1.22 -1.26
C TYR A 51 20.89 0.77 0.20
N PRO A 52 20.99 1.70 1.16
CA PRO A 52 21.03 1.37 2.59
C PRO A 52 19.62 1.06 3.13
N VAL A 53 19.00 0.02 2.57
CA VAL A 53 17.72 -0.55 3.00
C VAL A 53 17.94 -2.01 3.35
N ARG A 54 17.45 -2.43 4.52
CA ARG A 54 17.41 -3.84 4.92
C ARG A 54 16.00 -4.36 4.76
N MET A 55 15.87 -5.53 4.17
CA MET A 55 14.59 -6.22 4.01
C MET A 55 14.69 -7.60 4.65
N THR A 56 13.62 -8.03 5.31
CA THR A 56 13.51 -9.39 5.86
C THR A 56 12.95 -10.35 4.81
N GLY A 57 12.94 -11.64 5.13
CA GLY A 57 12.08 -12.63 4.49
C GLY A 57 10.61 -12.42 4.88
N GLU A 58 9.77 -13.35 4.41
CA GLU A 58 8.31 -13.35 4.66
C GLU A 58 7.99 -13.52 6.15
N LEU A 59 7.00 -12.75 6.61
CA LEU A 59 6.44 -12.81 7.97
C LEU A 59 5.07 -13.49 8.02
N GLY A 60 4.43 -13.72 6.87
CA GLY A 60 3.04 -14.17 6.78
C GLY A 60 2.74 -15.52 7.45
N GLY A 61 3.77 -16.34 7.72
CA GLY A 61 3.63 -17.61 8.42
C GLY A 61 3.66 -17.51 9.96
N ASP A 62 3.91 -16.32 10.55
CA ASP A 62 3.96 -16.17 12.00
C ASP A 62 2.55 -16.10 12.61
N PRO A 63 2.15 -17.06 13.46
CA PRO A 63 0.79 -17.11 14.02
C PRO A 63 0.46 -15.90 14.92
N ARG A 64 1.47 -15.22 15.47
CA ARG A 64 1.27 -14.01 16.29
C ARG A 64 0.70 -12.86 15.48
N LEU A 65 0.86 -12.88 14.16
CA LEU A 65 0.36 -11.85 13.24
C LEU A 65 -1.04 -12.16 12.68
N ALA A 66 -1.69 -13.25 13.11
CA ALA A 66 -2.98 -13.68 12.54
C ALA A 66 -4.04 -12.56 12.58
N GLU A 67 -4.27 -11.93 13.73
CA GLU A 67 -5.25 -10.83 13.86
C GLU A 67 -4.89 -9.62 12.99
N PHE A 68 -3.60 -9.29 12.88
CA PHE A 68 -3.14 -8.21 12.04
C PHE A 68 -3.35 -8.53 10.56
N GLN A 69 -3.06 -9.76 10.14
CA GLN A 69 -3.26 -10.22 8.76
C GLN A 69 -4.75 -10.26 8.39
N ASP A 70 -5.60 -10.73 9.29
CA ASP A 70 -7.05 -10.74 9.12
C ASP A 70 -7.58 -9.31 8.95
N TYR A 71 -7.09 -8.39 9.78
CA TYR A 71 -7.44 -6.97 9.67
C TYR A 71 -7.01 -6.38 8.31
N LEU A 72 -5.80 -6.66 7.84
CA LEU A 72 -5.33 -6.20 6.53
C LEU A 72 -6.21 -6.74 5.40
N GLY A 73 -6.57 -8.02 5.46
CA GLY A 73 -7.45 -8.67 4.48
C GLY A 73 -8.83 -8.03 4.42
N MET A 74 -9.46 -7.80 5.58
CA MET A 74 -10.77 -7.14 5.67
C MET A 74 -10.71 -5.69 5.17
N ALA A 75 -9.70 -4.93 5.61
CA ALA A 75 -9.53 -3.55 5.19
C ALA A 75 -9.32 -3.42 3.67
N ALA A 76 -8.52 -4.30 3.07
CA ALA A 76 -8.32 -4.32 1.62
C ALA A 76 -9.59 -4.70 0.85
N TRP A 77 -10.37 -5.65 1.38
CA TRP A 77 -11.65 -6.03 0.80
C TRP A 77 -12.65 -4.86 0.84
N ASP A 78 -12.75 -4.16 1.96
CA ASP A 78 -13.60 -2.97 2.12
C ASP A 78 -13.18 -1.85 1.16
N VAL A 79 -11.88 -1.61 1.01
CA VAL A 79 -11.33 -0.62 0.07
C VAL A 79 -11.75 -0.95 -1.36
N LEU A 80 -11.56 -2.20 -1.81
CA LEU A 80 -11.93 -2.62 -3.16
C LEU A 80 -13.44 -2.54 -3.38
N SER A 81 -14.24 -2.97 -2.41
CA SER A 81 -15.71 -2.89 -2.46
C SER A 81 -16.17 -1.43 -2.57
N SER A 82 -15.60 -0.53 -1.77
CA SER A 82 -15.95 0.91 -1.79
C SER A 82 -15.56 1.60 -3.11
N GLN A 83 -14.59 1.06 -3.83
CA GLN A 83 -14.20 1.52 -5.16
C GLN A 83 -15.12 1.00 -6.28
N GLY A 84 -16.10 0.16 -5.95
CA GLY A 84 -17.07 -0.38 -6.89
C GLY A 84 -16.64 -1.66 -7.61
N TYR A 85 -15.57 -2.32 -7.16
CA TYR A 85 -15.22 -3.64 -7.67
C TYR A 85 -16.22 -4.69 -7.18
N TYR A 86 -16.54 -5.64 -8.05
CA TYR A 86 -17.41 -6.77 -7.68
C TYR A 86 -16.61 -7.79 -6.86
N THR A 87 -16.78 -7.75 -5.55
CA THR A 87 -15.99 -8.55 -4.61
C THR A 87 -16.72 -9.78 -4.06
N ASP A 88 -18.02 -9.96 -4.35
CA ASP A 88 -18.87 -11.00 -3.75
C ASP A 88 -18.37 -12.43 -4.01
N THR A 89 -17.74 -12.67 -5.18
CA THR A 89 -17.17 -13.97 -5.56
C THR A 89 -15.66 -14.05 -5.35
N MET A 90 -15.08 -13.05 -4.68
CA MET A 90 -13.64 -12.94 -4.51
C MET A 90 -13.25 -13.09 -3.04
N GLY A 91 -12.03 -13.53 -2.81
CA GLY A 91 -11.35 -13.48 -1.53
C GLY A 91 -10.09 -12.65 -1.65
N VAL A 92 -9.76 -11.89 -0.61
CA VAL A 92 -8.48 -11.18 -0.51
C VAL A 92 -7.52 -12.03 0.30
N SER A 93 -6.27 -12.14 -0.16
CA SER A 93 -5.20 -12.87 0.53
C SER A 93 -3.92 -12.05 0.52
N ILE A 94 -3.17 -12.16 1.61
CA ILE A 94 -1.82 -11.61 1.68
C ILE A 94 -0.93 -12.44 0.73
N GLN A 95 -0.26 -11.76 -0.18
CA GLN A 95 0.71 -12.36 -1.09
C GLN A 95 2.12 -12.25 -0.52
N ASN A 96 2.42 -11.10 0.08
CA ASN A 96 3.72 -10.85 0.70
C ASN A 96 3.53 -9.98 1.93
N LEU A 97 4.34 -10.25 2.95
CA LEU A 97 4.42 -9.49 4.20
C LEU A 97 5.86 -9.51 4.70
N TRP A 98 6.56 -8.38 4.69
CA TRP A 98 7.98 -8.30 5.11
C TRP A 98 8.30 -6.96 5.76
N VAL A 99 9.40 -6.89 6.49
CA VAL A 99 9.87 -5.65 7.12
C VAL A 99 10.90 -4.96 6.24
N GLN A 100 10.80 -3.64 6.18
CA GLN A 100 11.85 -2.78 5.63
C GLN A 100 12.40 -1.85 6.70
N GLU A 101 13.72 -1.73 6.74
CA GLU A 101 14.47 -0.84 7.61
C GLU A 101 15.29 0.13 6.74
N HIS A 102 14.81 1.37 6.61
CA HIS A 102 15.40 2.42 5.78
C HIS A 102 16.40 3.23 6.59
N HIS A 103 17.68 3.12 6.27
CA HIS A 103 18.74 3.85 6.91
C HIS A 103 19.01 5.22 6.26
N LYS A 104 19.83 6.03 6.91
CA LYS A 104 20.19 7.36 6.43
C LYS A 104 20.69 7.31 4.98
N HIS A 105 20.18 8.22 4.15
CA HIS A 105 20.40 8.35 2.72
C HIS A 105 19.68 7.33 1.82
N SER A 106 18.99 6.34 2.39
CA SER A 106 18.11 5.48 1.57
C SER A 106 17.03 6.30 0.86
N LEU A 107 16.59 5.78 -0.24
CA LEU A 107 15.40 6.21 -0.97
C LEU A 107 14.80 4.96 -1.62
N MET A 108 13.57 5.04 -2.06
CA MET A 108 12.99 4.04 -2.94
C MET A 108 12.43 4.75 -4.16
N GLU A 109 12.87 4.31 -5.32
CA GLU A 109 12.45 4.88 -6.59
C GLU A 109 10.97 4.65 -6.85
N GLN A 110 10.40 5.44 -7.77
CA GLN A 110 9.01 5.30 -8.19
C GLN A 110 8.78 3.93 -8.84
N HIS A 111 7.80 3.19 -8.33
CA HIS A 111 7.41 1.89 -8.83
C HIS A 111 5.92 1.62 -8.59
N VAL A 112 5.45 0.50 -9.11
CA VAL A 112 4.14 -0.08 -8.90
C VAL A 112 4.29 -1.56 -8.56
N HIS A 113 3.27 -2.16 -7.97
CA HIS A 113 3.26 -3.60 -7.73
C HIS A 113 2.37 -4.29 -8.77
N GLY A 114 2.88 -5.40 -9.30
CA GLY A 114 2.22 -6.21 -10.30
C GLY A 114 1.95 -7.63 -9.80
N ALA A 115 2.00 -8.61 -10.72
CA ALA A 115 1.94 -10.04 -10.43
C ALA A 115 0.74 -10.47 -9.56
N GLY A 116 -0.45 -9.90 -9.83
CA GLY A 116 -1.68 -10.27 -9.13
C GLY A 116 -1.99 -9.46 -7.87
N SER A 117 -1.11 -8.56 -7.43
CA SER A 117 -1.39 -7.64 -6.33
C SER A 117 -2.46 -6.62 -6.75
N GLN A 118 -3.42 -6.37 -5.86
CA GLN A 118 -4.47 -5.36 -6.05
C GLN A 118 -4.32 -4.20 -5.08
N ILE A 119 -3.87 -4.49 -3.86
CA ILE A 119 -3.58 -3.51 -2.82
C ILE A 119 -2.12 -3.68 -2.38
N THR A 120 -1.43 -2.56 -2.22
CA THR A 120 -0.14 -2.48 -1.55
C THR A 120 -0.27 -1.56 -0.34
N GLY A 121 0.54 -1.77 0.68
CA GLY A 121 0.49 -0.90 1.84
C GLY A 121 1.67 -1.05 2.80
N PHE A 122 1.64 -0.16 3.79
CA PHE A 122 2.69 0.02 4.77
C PHE A 122 2.08 0.14 6.16
N TYR A 123 2.63 -0.56 7.12
CA TYR A 123 2.30 -0.38 8.54
C TYR A 123 3.56 0.07 9.28
N PHE A 124 3.55 1.29 9.81
CA PHE A 124 4.73 1.94 10.33
C PHE A 124 4.98 1.60 11.80
N LEU A 125 6.22 1.19 12.12
CA LEU A 125 6.65 0.74 13.44
C LEU A 125 7.50 1.78 14.15
N GLU A 126 8.55 2.28 13.48
CA GLU A 126 9.47 3.29 14.02
C GLU A 126 9.64 4.43 13.03
N CYS A 127 9.25 5.63 13.42
CA CYS A 127 9.25 6.81 12.57
C CYS A 127 10.03 7.94 13.26
N PRO A 128 11.34 8.03 13.05
CA PRO A 128 12.13 9.11 13.64
C PRO A 128 11.77 10.45 13.00
N LYS A 129 11.96 11.53 13.75
CA LYS A 129 11.80 12.89 13.21
C LYS A 129 12.68 13.07 11.96
N ASN A 130 12.12 13.64 10.90
CA ASN A 130 12.75 13.81 9.59
C ASN A 130 13.03 12.47 8.86
N CYS A 131 12.25 11.43 9.11
CA CYS A 131 12.28 10.24 8.25
C CYS A 131 11.76 10.57 6.84
N CYS A 132 11.96 9.64 5.89
CA CYS A 132 11.42 9.78 4.56
C CYS A 132 9.88 9.72 4.57
N ASN A 133 9.27 10.43 3.63
CA ASN A 133 7.84 10.37 3.36
C ASN A 133 7.53 9.29 2.32
N VAL A 134 6.35 8.71 2.40
CA VAL A 134 5.74 8.00 1.28
C VAL A 134 5.20 9.04 0.31
N VAL A 135 5.52 8.89 -0.97
CA VAL A 135 5.11 9.81 -2.02
C VAL A 135 4.31 9.03 -3.05
N PHE A 136 3.07 9.42 -3.29
CA PHE A 136 2.27 8.91 -4.41
C PHE A 136 2.29 9.91 -5.55
N GLN A 137 2.46 9.39 -6.77
CA GLN A 137 2.53 10.18 -7.98
C GLN A 137 1.25 10.04 -8.80
N ASP A 138 0.87 11.10 -9.51
CA ASP A 138 -0.26 11.07 -10.43
C ASP A 138 -0.02 10.02 -11.53
N PRO A 139 -0.88 8.99 -11.66
CA PRO A 139 -0.67 7.91 -12.63
C PRO A 139 -1.00 8.31 -14.07
N ARG A 140 -1.47 9.53 -14.30
CA ARG A 140 -1.91 10.02 -15.63
C ARG A 140 -0.75 10.69 -16.37
N PRO A 141 -0.03 9.99 -17.26
CA PRO A 141 1.19 10.52 -17.88
C PRO A 141 0.93 11.80 -18.69
N SER A 142 -0.17 11.89 -19.40
CA SER A 142 -0.49 13.08 -20.19
C SER A 142 -0.72 14.32 -19.30
N LYS A 143 -1.37 14.15 -18.15
CA LYS A 143 -1.57 15.26 -17.20
C LYS A 143 -0.23 15.75 -16.65
N VAL A 144 0.68 14.83 -16.30
CA VAL A 144 1.99 15.16 -15.77
C VAL A 144 2.86 15.89 -16.81
N GLN A 145 2.80 15.46 -18.08
CA GLN A 145 3.60 16.05 -19.17
C GLN A 145 3.19 17.49 -19.56
N ILE A 146 1.89 17.79 -19.49
CA ILE A 146 1.34 19.09 -19.93
C ILE A 146 0.76 19.91 -18.77
N ASN A 147 1.18 19.62 -17.56
CA ASN A 147 0.66 20.26 -16.35
C ASN A 147 1.00 21.75 -16.32
N LEU A 148 0.07 22.52 -15.75
CA LEU A 148 0.29 23.93 -15.42
C LEU A 148 0.91 24.06 -14.02
N PRO A 149 1.60 25.18 -13.72
CA PRO A 149 2.10 25.43 -12.37
C PRO A 149 0.95 25.45 -11.35
N GLU A 150 1.17 24.79 -10.21
CA GLU A 150 0.23 24.82 -9.09
C GLU A 150 0.16 26.24 -8.50
N ARG A 151 -1.05 26.68 -8.12
CA ARG A 151 -1.22 27.96 -7.43
C ARG A 151 -0.53 27.98 -6.07
N ASN A 152 -0.66 26.87 -5.33
CA ASN A 152 -0.05 26.68 -4.02
C ASN A 152 0.53 25.26 -3.93
N PRO A 153 1.84 25.07 -4.12
CA PRO A 153 2.48 23.75 -4.00
C PRO A 153 2.47 23.17 -2.59
N GLY A 154 2.13 23.97 -1.57
CA GLY A 154 2.00 23.52 -0.18
C GLY A 154 0.65 22.86 0.14
N GLU A 155 -0.30 22.91 -0.79
CA GLU A 155 -1.65 22.34 -0.62
C GLU A 155 -1.95 21.33 -1.72
N VAL A 156 -2.46 20.17 -1.32
CA VAL A 156 -2.89 19.14 -2.27
C VAL A 156 -4.14 19.63 -3.00
N SER A 157 -4.08 19.62 -4.32
CA SER A 157 -5.17 20.04 -5.20
C SER A 157 -5.28 19.11 -6.41
N PHE A 158 -6.29 19.35 -7.25
CA PHE A 158 -6.41 18.62 -8.52
C PHE A 158 -5.21 18.88 -9.47
N ALA A 159 -4.47 19.97 -9.29
CA ALA A 159 -3.28 20.27 -10.05
C ALA A 159 -2.04 19.51 -9.58
N SER A 160 -2.04 18.97 -8.35
CA SER A 160 -0.88 18.29 -7.77
C SER A 160 -0.48 17.05 -8.56
N ASN A 161 0.82 16.90 -8.81
CA ASN A 161 1.40 15.73 -9.46
C ASN A 161 1.87 14.66 -8.49
N MET A 162 2.03 15.03 -7.22
CA MET A 162 2.41 14.12 -6.15
C MET A 162 1.82 14.56 -4.81
N VAL A 163 1.60 13.58 -3.94
CA VAL A 163 1.16 13.80 -2.56
C VAL A 163 2.08 13.07 -1.60
N HIS A 164 2.34 13.68 -0.44
CA HIS A 164 3.27 13.18 0.56
C HIS A 164 2.53 12.77 1.83
N PHE A 165 2.88 11.60 2.36
CA PHE A 165 2.41 11.13 3.67
C PHE A 165 3.62 10.98 4.60
N THR A 166 3.57 11.69 5.72
CA THR A 166 4.59 11.56 6.76
C THR A 166 4.24 10.35 7.63
N PRO A 167 5.13 9.35 7.75
CA PRO A 167 4.89 8.18 8.56
C PRO A 167 4.78 8.50 10.06
N GLU A 168 3.85 7.81 10.74
CA GLU A 168 3.70 7.83 12.19
C GLU A 168 3.60 6.38 12.72
N PRO A 169 4.13 6.07 13.93
CA PRO A 169 4.01 4.73 14.49
C PRO A 169 2.55 4.31 14.66
N GLY A 170 2.20 3.10 14.22
CA GLY A 170 0.83 2.59 14.22
C GLY A 170 -0.04 3.09 13.06
N MET A 171 0.50 3.92 12.16
CA MET A 171 -0.19 4.32 10.94
C MET A 171 -0.18 3.18 9.94
N LEU A 172 -1.36 2.86 9.40
CA LEU A 172 -1.57 2.04 8.23
C LEU A 172 -1.82 2.94 7.02
N LEU A 173 -1.15 2.67 5.91
CA LEU A 173 -1.31 3.35 4.63
C LEU A 173 -1.51 2.30 3.55
N MET A 174 -2.57 2.41 2.75
CA MET A 174 -2.88 1.50 1.65
C MET A 174 -3.27 2.25 0.39
N ALA A 175 -2.94 1.67 -0.75
CA ALA A 175 -3.36 2.14 -2.06
C ALA A 175 -3.52 0.96 -3.03
N ASN A 176 -4.19 1.21 -4.16
CA ASN A 176 -4.17 0.24 -5.24
C ASN A 176 -2.73 0.02 -5.71
N SER A 177 -2.38 -1.22 -6.00
CA SER A 177 -1.01 -1.62 -6.38
C SER A 177 -0.51 -0.98 -7.68
N TRP A 178 -1.43 -0.55 -8.54
CA TRP A 178 -1.12 0.18 -9.78
C TRP A 178 -0.78 1.66 -9.56
N LEU A 179 -1.03 2.22 -8.35
CA LEU A 179 -0.72 3.63 -8.07
C LEU A 179 0.78 3.81 -7.85
N PRO A 180 1.48 4.60 -8.69
CA PRO A 180 2.91 4.81 -8.57
C PRO A 180 3.27 5.46 -7.24
N HIS A 181 4.26 4.90 -6.57
CA HIS A 181 4.73 5.43 -5.29
C HIS A 181 6.24 5.26 -5.10
N SER A 182 6.76 6.01 -4.17
CA SER A 182 8.19 6.05 -3.83
C SER A 182 8.37 6.42 -2.36
N PHE A 183 9.59 6.27 -1.85
CA PHE A 183 10.00 6.87 -0.59
C PHE A 183 11.02 7.98 -0.87
N SER A 184 10.80 9.16 -0.30
CA SER A 184 11.75 10.26 -0.40
C SER A 184 13.06 9.90 0.32
N ARG A 185 14.13 10.68 0.11
CA ARG A 185 15.40 10.42 0.77
C ARG A 185 15.26 10.50 2.29
N HIS A 186 15.74 9.45 2.99
CA HIS A 186 15.73 9.39 4.44
C HIS A 186 16.86 10.24 5.03
N ALA A 187 16.51 11.27 5.79
CA ALA A 187 17.46 12.22 6.36
C ALA A 187 17.82 11.93 7.83
N ALA A 188 16.99 11.18 8.54
CA ALA A 188 17.18 10.88 9.95
C ALA A 188 18.39 9.97 10.20
N LYS A 189 19.01 10.09 11.39
CA LYS A 189 20.11 9.20 11.81
C LYS A 189 19.62 7.81 12.20
N LYS A 190 18.43 7.74 12.84
CA LYS A 190 17.78 6.46 13.18
C LYS A 190 16.99 5.97 11.98
N PRO A 191 16.88 4.65 11.77
CA PRO A 191 16.12 4.12 10.64
C PRO A 191 14.61 4.35 10.77
N LEU A 192 13.93 4.43 9.64
CA LEU A 192 12.49 4.23 9.51
C LEU A 192 12.25 2.72 9.37
N VAL A 193 11.35 2.16 10.19
CA VAL A 193 11.01 0.73 10.16
C VAL A 193 9.51 0.58 9.94
N PHE A 194 9.14 -0.25 8.98
CA PHE A 194 7.75 -0.55 8.67
C PHE A 194 7.58 -1.95 8.10
N VAL A 195 6.37 -2.48 8.22
CA VAL A 195 5.94 -3.68 7.50
C VAL A 195 5.37 -3.25 6.16
N HIS A 196 5.88 -3.83 5.09
CA HIS A 196 5.33 -3.71 3.74
C HIS A 196 4.52 -4.96 3.42
N PHE A 197 3.38 -4.79 2.76
CA PHE A 197 2.52 -5.90 2.37
C PHE A 197 1.89 -5.69 1.00
N ASN A 198 1.62 -6.82 0.34
CA ASN A 198 0.84 -6.88 -0.87
C ASN A 198 -0.33 -7.84 -0.69
N LEU A 199 -1.51 -7.45 -1.14
CA LEU A 199 -2.70 -8.29 -1.13
C LEU A 199 -3.20 -8.50 -2.56
N GLY A 200 -3.49 -9.75 -2.86
CA GLY A 200 -4.09 -10.19 -4.11
C GLY A 200 -5.54 -10.58 -3.95
N VAL A 201 -6.24 -10.61 -5.07
CA VAL A 201 -7.63 -11.08 -5.15
C VAL A 201 -7.64 -12.44 -5.82
N GLN A 202 -8.35 -13.39 -5.24
CA GLN A 202 -8.57 -14.72 -5.77
C GLN A 202 -10.07 -14.95 -5.94
N PHE A 203 -10.48 -15.54 -7.05
CA PHE A 203 -11.84 -16.01 -7.19
C PHE A 203 -12.09 -17.15 -6.21
N ARG A 204 -13.15 -17.08 -5.43
CA ARG A 204 -13.64 -18.24 -4.68
C ARG A 204 -14.12 -19.27 -5.70
N PRO A 205 -13.72 -20.55 -5.58
CA PRO A 205 -14.32 -21.58 -6.40
C PRO A 205 -15.83 -21.51 -6.22
N MET A 206 -16.58 -21.27 -7.29
CA MET A 206 -18.03 -21.48 -7.24
C MET A 206 -18.22 -22.97 -6.99
N GLU A 207 -18.88 -23.33 -5.88
CA GLU A 207 -19.47 -24.64 -5.76
C GLU A 207 -20.48 -24.75 -6.90
N MET A 208 -20.08 -25.42 -7.97
CA MET A 208 -21.00 -25.75 -9.05
C MET A 208 -22.13 -26.55 -8.41
N PRO A 209 -23.41 -26.12 -8.56
CA PRO A 209 -24.52 -26.97 -8.15
C PRO A 209 -24.31 -28.32 -8.83
N CYS A 210 -24.30 -29.39 -8.07
CA CYS A 210 -24.04 -30.76 -8.55
C CYS A 210 -25.16 -31.31 -9.43
N GLU A 211 -26.14 -30.51 -9.85
CA GLU A 211 -27.23 -30.86 -10.72
C GLU A 211 -27.18 -30.03 -12.00
N LEU A 212 -26.58 -30.63 -13.04
CA LEU A 212 -26.93 -30.21 -14.40
C LEU A 212 -28.44 -30.45 -14.57
N PRO A 213 -29.25 -29.44 -14.99
CA PRO A 213 -30.63 -29.70 -15.35
C PRO A 213 -30.64 -30.77 -16.41
N ALA A 214 -31.44 -31.82 -16.19
CA ALA A 214 -31.63 -32.89 -17.15
C ALA A 214 -31.91 -32.27 -18.52
N ALA A 215 -31.21 -32.73 -19.55
CA ALA A 215 -31.38 -32.25 -20.91
C ALA A 215 -32.88 -32.31 -21.27
N ALA A 216 -33.45 -31.15 -21.57
CA ALA A 216 -34.80 -31.10 -22.12
C ALA A 216 -34.81 -31.87 -23.44
N GLU A 217 -35.58 -32.93 -23.50
CA GLU A 217 -35.84 -33.66 -24.74
C GLU A 217 -36.44 -32.68 -25.75
N ILE A 218 -35.69 -32.46 -26.80
CA ILE A 218 -36.21 -31.74 -27.98
C ILE A 218 -37.08 -32.69 -28.74
N ILE A 219 -38.37 -32.45 -28.71
CA ILE A 219 -39.36 -33.09 -29.60
C ILE A 219 -39.38 -32.34 -30.92
#